data_d75203f9db324f88cca85b1473c86a6e
#
_entry.id   d75203f9db324f88cca85b1473c86a6e
#
_cell.length_a   1.000
_cell.length_b   1.000
_cell.length_c   1.000
_cell.angle_alpha   90.00
_cell.angle_beta   90.00
_cell.angle_gamma   90.00
#
_symmetry.space_group_name_H-M   'P 1'
#
loop_
_entity.id
_entity.type
_entity.pdbx_description
1 polymer ?
#
loop_
_entity_poly.entity_id
_entity_poly.type
_entity_poly.pdbx_seq_one_letter_code
_entity_poly.pdbx_strand_id
1 'polypeptide(L)'
;MEERDNLRKDIDMKQEKTVLKEDWYMVWRYLFYTFTIAWVTEFLLIALYHFNLLNGNIAIVVHFAVIGFGAGMAPAYAAFIVQKKHSNITFKEFCRQIFYTENIRKSVVFLIVFALIQFVACVVQEDYLGNPWYLFILFMPMMILGGGLEEVGWRGVFQPLLEKHFSFWAAALIEGVIWSVWHLPLWLIPNTSQGTYDFTAFTLYCITIG
;
A
#
# COMPACT_ATOMS: atom_id res chain seq x y z
N MET A 1 -2.37 12.72 49.97
CA MET A 1 -1.50 12.01 49.04
C MET A 1 -2.37 11.20 48.04
N GLU A 2 -3.32 10.45 48.54
CA GLU A 2 -4.25 9.58 47.79
C GLU A 2 -5.13 10.33 46.75
N GLU A 3 -5.64 11.52 47.13
CA GLU A 3 -6.46 12.34 46.21
C GLU A 3 -5.67 12.87 45.00
N ARG A 4 -4.41 13.19 45.18
CA ARG A 4 -3.51 13.60 44.07
C ARG A 4 -3.18 12.42 43.14
N ASP A 5 -3.02 11.23 43.68
CA ASP A 5 -2.73 10.02 42.91
C ASP A 5 -3.97 9.58 42.10
N ASN A 6 -5.17 9.72 42.67
CA ASN A 6 -6.41 9.46 41.96
C ASN A 6 -6.64 10.45 40.84
N LEU A 7 -6.42 11.76 41.04
CA LEU A 7 -6.52 12.79 40.02
C LEU A 7 -5.54 12.53 38.86
N ARG A 8 -4.31 12.12 39.16
CA ARG A 8 -3.30 11.80 38.18
C ARG A 8 -3.72 10.62 37.32
N LYS A 9 -4.22 9.53 37.90
CA LYS A 9 -4.76 8.37 37.20
C LYS A 9 -5.90 8.76 36.29
N ASP A 10 -6.81 9.61 36.72
CA ASP A 10 -7.94 10.08 35.92
C ASP A 10 -7.49 10.91 34.70
N ILE A 11 -6.46 11.74 34.87
CA ILE A 11 -5.86 12.52 33.78
C ILE A 11 -5.21 11.58 32.77
N ASP A 12 -4.40 10.62 33.24
CA ASP A 12 -3.69 9.66 32.39
C ASP A 12 -4.68 8.80 31.59
N MET A 13 -5.74 8.31 32.24
CA MET A 13 -6.80 7.55 31.56
C MET A 13 -7.55 8.37 30.51
N LYS A 14 -7.80 9.65 30.75
CA LYS A 14 -8.43 10.53 29.76
C LYS A 14 -7.53 10.78 28.57
N GLN A 15 -6.24 10.98 28.80
CA GLN A 15 -5.26 11.16 27.75
C GLN A 15 -5.15 9.90 26.88
N GLU A 16 -5.04 8.72 27.51
CA GLU A 16 -4.98 7.44 26.81
C GLU A 16 -6.23 7.21 25.92
N LYS A 17 -7.42 7.45 26.46
CA LYS A 17 -8.67 7.35 25.68
C LYS A 17 -8.71 8.32 24.51
N THR A 18 -8.15 9.52 24.65
CA THR A 18 -8.10 10.52 23.59
C THR A 18 -7.16 10.07 22.47
N VAL A 19 -5.94 9.61 22.81
CA VAL A 19 -4.96 9.10 21.87
C VAL A 19 -5.53 7.89 21.10
N LEU A 20 -6.14 6.94 21.81
CA LEU A 20 -6.78 5.78 21.22
C LEU A 20 -7.86 6.18 20.18
N LYS A 21 -8.69 7.15 20.52
CA LYS A 21 -9.74 7.65 19.61
C LYS A 21 -9.15 8.32 18.37
N GLU A 22 -8.08 9.09 18.52
CA GLU A 22 -7.39 9.74 17.41
C GLU A 22 -6.73 8.75 16.47
N ASP A 23 -6.05 7.72 16.99
CA ASP A 23 -5.45 6.67 16.17
C ASP A 23 -6.50 5.93 15.33
N TRP A 24 -7.62 5.50 15.94
CA TRP A 24 -8.70 4.86 15.21
C TRP A 24 -9.37 5.78 14.19
N TYR A 25 -9.46 7.06 14.47
CA TYR A 25 -9.95 8.05 13.51
C TYR A 25 -9.02 8.17 12.30
N MET A 26 -7.69 8.11 12.51
CA MET A 26 -6.71 8.07 11.43
C MET A 26 -6.82 6.80 10.62
N VAL A 27 -6.94 5.63 11.26
CA VAL A 27 -7.13 4.32 10.60
C VAL A 27 -8.34 4.35 9.66
N TRP A 28 -9.51 4.73 10.17
CA TRP A 28 -10.74 4.75 9.36
C TRP A 28 -10.67 5.76 8.21
N ARG A 29 -10.07 6.91 8.42
CA ARG A 29 -9.87 7.91 7.35
C ARG A 29 -8.90 7.39 6.29
N TYR A 30 -7.81 6.77 6.70
CA TYR A 30 -6.86 6.18 5.78
C TYR A 30 -7.55 5.14 4.89
N LEU A 31 -8.25 4.19 5.48
CA LEU A 31 -9.00 3.17 4.75
C LEU A 31 -10.05 3.80 3.83
N PHE A 32 -10.83 4.75 4.33
CA PHE A 32 -11.84 5.43 3.53
C PHE A 32 -11.25 6.08 2.27
N TYR A 33 -10.16 6.85 2.39
CA TYR A 33 -9.54 7.46 1.23
C TYR A 33 -8.88 6.44 0.30
N THR A 34 -8.17 5.45 0.85
CA THR A 34 -7.52 4.39 0.08
C THR A 34 -8.53 3.65 -0.78
N PHE A 35 -9.59 3.14 -0.18
CA PHE A 35 -10.63 2.40 -0.89
C PHE A 35 -11.44 3.28 -1.85
N THR A 36 -11.81 4.48 -1.42
CA THR A 36 -12.58 5.38 -2.29
C THR A 36 -11.81 5.75 -3.55
N ILE A 37 -10.54 6.13 -3.43
CA ILE A 37 -9.73 6.53 -4.59
C ILE A 37 -9.51 5.32 -5.50
N ALA A 38 -9.09 4.17 -4.97
CA ALA A 38 -8.83 2.98 -5.76
C ALA A 38 -10.11 2.48 -6.44
N TRP A 39 -11.15 2.19 -5.68
CA TRP A 39 -12.34 1.56 -6.20
C TRP A 39 -13.13 2.47 -7.15
N VAL A 40 -13.17 3.78 -6.93
CA VAL A 40 -13.80 4.72 -7.88
C VAL A 40 -13.06 4.70 -9.22
N THR A 41 -11.72 4.72 -9.21
CA THR A 41 -10.94 4.69 -10.45
C THR A 41 -11.05 3.34 -11.16
N GLU A 42 -11.03 2.23 -10.42
CA GLU A 42 -11.16 0.88 -10.96
C GLU A 42 -12.58 0.61 -11.51
N PHE A 43 -13.64 0.97 -10.78
CA PHE A 43 -15.00 0.83 -11.27
C PHE A 43 -15.29 1.71 -12.50
N LEU A 44 -14.67 2.90 -12.58
CA LEU A 44 -14.70 3.71 -13.79
C LEU A 44 -14.04 2.96 -14.96
N LEU A 45 -12.88 2.34 -14.74
CA LEU A 45 -12.21 1.54 -15.77
C LEU A 45 -13.04 0.33 -16.19
N ILE A 46 -13.66 -0.39 -15.24
CA ILE A 46 -14.58 -1.50 -15.52
C ILE A 46 -15.75 -1.03 -16.40
N ALA A 47 -16.35 0.11 -16.06
CA ALA A 47 -17.44 0.69 -16.85
C ALA A 47 -16.98 1.04 -18.28
N LEU A 48 -15.81 1.66 -18.43
CA LEU A 48 -15.26 1.97 -19.76
C LEU A 48 -15.04 0.72 -20.62
N TYR A 49 -14.57 -0.38 -20.04
CA TYR A 49 -14.47 -1.66 -20.73
C TYR A 49 -15.83 -2.27 -21.04
N HIS A 50 -16.75 -2.27 -20.10
CA HIS A 50 -18.09 -2.83 -20.26
C HIS A 50 -18.87 -2.16 -21.40
N PHE A 51 -18.77 -0.85 -21.53
CA PHE A 51 -19.41 -0.10 -22.61
C PHE A 51 -18.60 -0.04 -23.91
N ASN A 52 -17.50 -0.80 -24.03
CA ASN A 52 -16.61 -0.84 -25.19
C ASN A 52 -16.07 0.56 -25.61
N LEU A 53 -15.88 1.45 -24.64
CA LEU A 53 -15.34 2.80 -24.86
C LEU A 53 -13.81 2.83 -24.96
N LEU A 54 -13.13 1.72 -24.59
CA LEU A 54 -11.69 1.58 -24.65
C LEU A 54 -11.29 0.51 -25.65
N ASN A 55 -10.53 0.92 -26.68
CA ASN A 55 -10.06 0.04 -27.75
C ASN A 55 -8.61 0.32 -28.15
N GLY A 56 -7.91 -0.69 -28.63
CA GLY A 56 -6.55 -0.56 -29.15
C GLY A 56 -5.54 0.00 -28.15
N ASN A 57 -4.59 0.77 -28.63
CA ASN A 57 -3.49 1.31 -27.82
C ASN A 57 -3.97 2.28 -26.72
N ILE A 58 -5.08 2.99 -26.96
CA ILE A 58 -5.64 3.92 -25.96
C ILE A 58 -6.11 3.13 -24.74
N ALA A 59 -6.72 1.96 -24.91
CA ALA A 59 -7.14 1.10 -23.81
C ALA A 59 -5.94 0.70 -22.93
N ILE A 60 -4.81 0.37 -23.53
CA ILE A 60 -3.58 0.00 -22.82
C ILE A 60 -3.08 1.17 -21.96
N VAL A 61 -2.99 2.36 -22.57
CA VAL A 61 -2.50 3.56 -21.86
C VAL A 61 -3.43 3.94 -20.70
N VAL A 62 -4.75 3.96 -20.93
CA VAL A 62 -5.74 4.27 -19.89
C VAL A 62 -5.71 3.22 -18.78
N HIS A 63 -5.62 1.93 -19.14
CA HIS A 63 -5.51 0.84 -18.17
C HIS A 63 -4.32 1.05 -17.22
N PHE A 64 -3.11 1.20 -17.77
CA PHE A 64 -1.91 1.41 -16.95
C PHE A 64 -1.94 2.72 -16.15
N ALA A 65 -2.51 3.79 -16.72
CA ALA A 65 -2.65 5.06 -16.00
C ALA A 65 -3.61 4.93 -14.80
N VAL A 66 -4.77 4.28 -14.99
CA VAL A 66 -5.76 4.09 -13.93
C VAL A 66 -5.25 3.14 -12.85
N ILE A 67 -4.71 1.99 -13.24
CA ILE A 67 -4.18 1.02 -12.28
C ILE A 67 -2.94 1.57 -11.57
N GLY A 68 -1.99 2.15 -12.27
CA GLY A 68 -0.74 2.66 -11.67
C GLY A 68 -0.96 3.93 -10.85
N PHE A 69 -1.46 5.00 -11.47
CA PHE A 69 -1.57 6.31 -10.82
C PHE A 69 -2.89 6.53 -10.08
N GLY A 70 -3.95 5.82 -10.45
CA GLY A 70 -5.23 5.86 -9.74
C GLY A 70 -5.23 4.93 -8.53
N ALA A 71 -5.43 3.64 -8.79
CA ALA A 71 -5.57 2.63 -7.75
C ALA A 71 -4.24 2.37 -7.00
N GLY A 72 -3.15 2.06 -7.70
CA GLY A 72 -1.86 1.70 -7.08
C GLY A 72 -1.28 2.80 -6.18
N MET A 73 -1.48 4.07 -6.51
CA MET A 73 -1.05 5.18 -5.65
C MET A 73 -2.07 5.60 -4.59
N ALA A 74 -3.27 5.03 -4.57
CA ALA A 74 -4.32 5.41 -3.62
C ALA A 74 -3.88 5.33 -2.14
N PRO A 75 -3.14 4.29 -1.69
CA PRO A 75 -2.61 4.24 -0.33
C PRO A 75 -1.66 5.40 0.00
N ALA A 76 -0.78 5.79 -0.93
CA ALA A 76 0.13 6.92 -0.74
C ALA A 76 -0.63 8.27 -0.68
N TYR A 77 -1.63 8.46 -1.54
CA TYR A 77 -2.50 9.65 -1.47
C TYR A 77 -3.25 9.73 -0.15
N ALA A 78 -3.83 8.61 0.30
CA ALA A 78 -4.52 8.51 1.58
C ALA A 78 -3.59 8.83 2.75
N ALA A 79 -2.36 8.29 2.73
CA ALA A 79 -1.33 8.57 3.72
C ALA A 79 -1.01 10.06 3.82
N PHE A 80 -0.78 10.71 2.67
CA PHE A 80 -0.55 12.15 2.64
C PHE A 80 -1.75 12.95 3.18
N ILE A 81 -2.97 12.63 2.74
CA ILE A 81 -4.19 13.33 3.17
C ILE A 81 -4.40 13.22 4.68
N VAL A 82 -4.21 12.03 5.24
CA VAL A 82 -4.39 11.79 6.68
C VAL A 82 -3.33 12.52 7.49
N GLN A 83 -2.06 12.38 7.13
CA GLN A 83 -0.96 13.06 7.81
C GLN A 83 -1.06 14.59 7.69
N LYS A 84 -1.44 15.11 6.53
CA LYS A 84 -1.66 16.55 6.36
C LYS A 84 -2.77 17.08 7.26
N LYS A 85 -3.87 16.32 7.41
CA LYS A 85 -5.00 16.71 8.27
C LYS A 85 -4.70 16.58 9.77
N HIS A 86 -3.85 15.62 10.15
CA HIS A 86 -3.50 15.37 11.55
C HIS A 86 -2.34 16.25 12.03
N SER A 87 -1.27 16.36 11.24
CA SER A 87 0.00 17.00 11.63
C SER A 87 0.38 18.20 10.76
N ASN A 88 -0.51 18.61 9.84
CA ASN A 88 -0.33 19.75 8.92
C ASN A 88 0.98 19.72 8.13
N ILE A 89 1.48 18.51 7.78
CA ILE A 89 2.72 18.35 7.02
C ILE A 89 2.57 18.92 5.60
N THR A 90 3.65 19.45 5.07
CA THR A 90 3.73 19.84 3.66
C THR A 90 4.03 18.63 2.77
N PHE A 91 3.72 18.74 1.48
CA PHE A 91 4.07 17.69 0.51
C PHE A 91 5.58 17.41 0.45
N LYS A 92 6.40 18.44 0.61
CA LYS A 92 7.88 18.30 0.66
C LYS A 92 8.33 17.49 1.88
N GLU A 93 7.74 17.72 3.03
CA GLU A 93 8.03 16.95 4.24
C GLU A 93 7.58 15.51 4.11
N PHE A 94 6.39 15.28 3.53
CA PHE A 94 5.92 13.94 3.22
C PHE A 94 6.88 13.18 2.29
N CYS A 95 7.29 13.77 1.16
CA CYS A 95 8.28 13.18 0.28
C CYS A 95 9.61 12.89 0.98
N ARG A 96 10.05 13.81 1.87
CA ARG A 96 11.26 13.61 2.65
C ARG A 96 11.14 12.41 3.61
N GLN A 97 9.99 12.18 4.21
CA GLN A 97 9.76 11.01 5.08
C GLN A 97 9.86 9.69 4.32
N ILE A 98 9.33 9.63 3.08
CA ILE A 98 9.40 8.43 2.23
C ILE A 98 10.85 8.02 1.95
N PHE A 99 11.71 8.99 1.68
CA PHE A 99 13.11 8.75 1.34
C PHE A 99 14.06 8.83 2.53
N TYR A 100 13.52 9.00 3.75
CA TYR A 100 14.33 9.04 4.95
C TYR A 100 14.85 7.65 5.31
N THR A 101 16.13 7.56 5.59
CA THR A 101 16.75 6.36 6.17
C THR A 101 17.81 6.77 7.18
N GLU A 102 17.82 6.12 8.33
CA GLU A 102 18.84 6.35 9.36
C GLU A 102 20.22 5.90 8.90
N ASN A 103 20.29 4.88 8.04
CA ASN A 103 21.55 4.31 7.59
C ASN A 103 21.51 3.96 6.10
N ILE A 104 21.87 4.93 5.27
CA ILE A 104 21.88 4.80 3.81
C ILE A 104 22.73 3.60 3.33
N ARG A 105 23.85 3.31 4.00
CA ARG A 105 24.71 2.18 3.59
C ARG A 105 24.00 0.85 3.79
N LYS A 106 23.35 0.64 4.93
CA LYS A 106 22.57 -0.58 5.21
C LYS A 106 21.41 -0.72 4.22
N SER A 107 20.68 0.37 3.95
CA SER A 107 19.57 0.37 2.99
C SER A 107 20.05 0.02 1.58
N VAL A 108 21.17 0.59 1.12
CA VAL A 108 21.74 0.29 -0.21
C VAL A 108 22.21 -1.16 -0.29
N VAL A 109 22.92 -1.67 0.74
CA VAL A 109 23.34 -3.08 0.79
C VAL A 109 22.13 -4.01 0.76
N PHE A 110 21.08 -3.72 1.53
CA PHE A 110 19.85 -4.50 1.52
C PHE A 110 19.21 -4.53 0.12
N LEU A 111 19.07 -3.35 -0.52
CA LEU A 111 18.52 -3.26 -1.88
C LEU A 111 19.35 -4.06 -2.90
N ILE A 112 20.67 -3.99 -2.83
CA ILE A 112 21.55 -4.75 -3.73
C ILE A 112 21.38 -6.26 -3.50
N VAL A 113 21.41 -6.70 -2.25
CA VAL A 113 21.25 -8.13 -1.90
C VAL A 113 19.86 -8.62 -2.36
N PHE A 114 18.81 -7.86 -2.09
CA PHE A 114 17.46 -8.21 -2.50
C PHE A 114 17.32 -8.27 -4.04
N ALA A 115 17.87 -7.28 -4.76
CA ALA A 115 17.88 -7.27 -6.22
C ALA A 115 18.64 -8.47 -6.80
N LEU A 116 19.78 -8.85 -6.21
CA LEU A 116 20.55 -10.03 -6.61
C LEU A 116 19.77 -11.33 -6.37
N ILE A 117 19.10 -11.47 -5.22
CA ILE A 117 18.26 -12.64 -4.93
C ILE A 117 17.12 -12.74 -5.96
N GLN A 118 16.44 -11.66 -6.25
CA GLN A 118 15.36 -11.64 -7.24
C GLN A 118 15.89 -11.95 -8.66
N PHE A 119 17.03 -11.38 -9.03
CA PHE A 119 17.67 -11.68 -10.31
C PHE A 119 18.02 -13.16 -10.44
N VAL A 120 18.66 -13.75 -9.41
CA VAL A 120 18.99 -15.18 -9.39
C VAL A 120 17.72 -16.04 -9.44
N ALA A 121 16.68 -15.68 -8.68
CA ALA A 121 15.40 -16.40 -8.71
C ALA A 121 14.78 -16.38 -10.12
N CYS A 122 14.73 -15.22 -10.78
CA CYS A 122 14.24 -15.10 -12.16
C CYS A 122 15.07 -15.94 -13.16
N VAL A 123 16.39 -15.99 -12.99
CA VAL A 123 17.27 -16.76 -13.89
C VAL A 123 17.15 -18.27 -13.66
N VAL A 124 17.01 -18.70 -12.39
CA VAL A 124 16.94 -20.13 -12.02
C VAL A 124 15.58 -20.75 -12.35
N GLN A 125 14.50 -19.97 -12.25
CA GLN A 125 13.14 -20.47 -12.54
C GLN A 125 12.87 -20.70 -14.04
N GLU A 126 13.83 -20.36 -14.92
CA GLU A 126 13.64 -20.43 -16.37
C GLU A 126 12.36 -19.72 -16.87
N ASP A 127 11.71 -18.94 -16.05
CA ASP A 127 10.61 -18.02 -16.39
C ASP A 127 11.07 -16.92 -17.35
N TYR A 128 12.17 -17.22 -18.00
CA TYR A 128 12.75 -16.43 -19.04
C TYR A 128 11.92 -16.68 -20.32
N LEU A 129 10.75 -16.07 -20.38
CA LEU A 129 9.85 -16.10 -21.55
C LEU A 129 10.52 -15.60 -22.85
N GLY A 130 11.83 -15.78 -22.98
CA GLY A 130 12.64 -15.29 -24.09
C GLY A 130 12.88 -13.78 -24.06
N ASN A 131 12.45 -13.09 -23.01
CA ASN A 131 12.64 -11.67 -22.87
C ASN A 131 14.09 -11.33 -22.44
N PRO A 132 14.72 -10.31 -23.03
CA PRO A 132 16.05 -9.90 -22.63
C PRO A 132 16.12 -9.53 -21.14
N TRP A 133 17.14 -10.00 -20.43
CA TRP A 133 17.35 -9.78 -18.99
C TRP A 133 17.33 -8.29 -18.56
N TYR A 134 17.71 -7.38 -19.45
CA TYR A 134 17.70 -5.94 -19.17
C TYR A 134 16.29 -5.36 -19.04
N LEU A 135 15.25 -6.07 -19.50
CA LEU A 135 13.87 -5.64 -19.31
C LEU A 135 13.51 -5.55 -17.83
N PHE A 136 14.06 -6.41 -16.99
CA PHE A 136 13.91 -6.30 -15.53
C PHE A 136 14.32 -4.91 -15.03
N ILE A 137 15.46 -4.38 -15.51
CA ILE A 137 15.93 -3.04 -15.12
C ILE A 137 15.03 -1.95 -15.69
N LEU A 138 14.57 -2.10 -16.95
CA LEU A 138 13.67 -1.13 -17.58
C LEU A 138 12.30 -1.07 -16.93
N PHE A 139 11.77 -2.21 -16.46
CA PHE A 139 10.49 -2.27 -15.77
C PHE A 139 10.56 -1.89 -14.29
N MET A 140 11.74 -1.87 -13.67
CA MET A 140 11.90 -1.55 -12.25
C MET A 140 11.26 -0.19 -11.86
N PRO A 141 11.45 0.93 -12.59
CA PRO A 141 10.76 2.19 -12.26
C PRO A 141 9.23 2.05 -12.31
N MET A 142 8.71 1.26 -13.26
CA MET A 142 7.27 1.02 -13.39
C MET A 142 6.75 0.16 -12.24
N MET A 143 7.50 -0.81 -11.76
CA MET A 143 7.15 -1.61 -10.58
C MET A 143 7.18 -0.78 -9.30
N ILE A 144 8.14 0.14 -9.17
CA ILE A 144 8.19 1.09 -8.04
C ILE A 144 6.98 2.01 -8.05
N LEU A 145 6.57 2.50 -9.21
CA LEU A 145 5.40 3.38 -9.33
C LEU A 145 4.08 2.62 -9.16
N GLY A 146 3.98 1.39 -9.67
CA GLY A 146 2.74 0.62 -9.67
C GLY A 146 2.51 -0.22 -8.40
N GLY A 147 3.57 -0.58 -7.67
CA GLY A 147 3.46 -1.41 -6.46
C GLY A 147 4.23 -0.83 -5.28
N GLY A 148 5.44 -0.26 -5.51
CA GLY A 148 6.26 0.24 -4.43
C GLY A 148 5.69 1.47 -3.72
N LEU A 149 4.95 2.35 -4.41
CA LEU A 149 4.38 3.55 -3.79
C LEU A 149 3.13 3.25 -2.94
N GLU A 150 2.46 2.14 -3.14
CA GLU A 150 1.39 1.73 -2.23
C GLU A 150 1.91 1.42 -0.82
N GLU A 151 3.16 0.92 -0.72
CA GLU A 151 3.83 0.62 0.54
C GLU A 151 4.02 1.85 1.44
N VAL A 152 4.10 3.03 0.84
CA VAL A 152 4.12 4.31 1.58
C VAL A 152 2.86 4.47 2.45
N GLY A 153 1.74 3.98 1.98
CA GLY A 153 0.50 3.99 2.72
C GLY A 153 0.40 2.82 3.70
N TRP A 154 0.57 1.60 3.19
CA TRP A 154 0.40 0.39 3.98
C TRP A 154 1.43 0.29 5.10
N ARG A 155 2.73 0.31 4.76
CA ARG A 155 3.84 0.19 5.73
C ARG A 155 4.22 1.51 6.40
N GLY A 156 3.95 2.65 5.74
CA GLY A 156 4.30 3.96 6.29
C GLY A 156 3.27 4.57 7.24
N VAL A 157 2.00 4.17 7.14
CA VAL A 157 0.91 4.75 7.95
C VAL A 157 0.02 3.69 8.58
N PHE A 158 -0.53 2.78 7.79
CA PHE A 158 -1.58 1.89 8.28
C PHE A 158 -1.06 0.85 9.27
N GLN A 159 -0.03 0.09 8.91
CA GLN A 159 0.58 -0.90 9.79
C GLN A 159 1.09 -0.29 11.09
N PRO A 160 1.86 0.83 11.11
CA PRO A 160 2.28 1.46 12.35
C PRO A 160 1.13 1.92 13.25
N LEU A 161 -0.01 2.34 12.68
CA LEU A 161 -1.20 2.66 13.47
C LEU A 161 -1.82 1.42 14.11
N LEU A 162 -1.86 0.30 13.40
CA LEU A 162 -2.34 -0.98 13.95
C LEU A 162 -1.42 -1.50 15.05
N GLU A 163 -0.10 -1.41 14.87
CA GLU A 163 0.91 -1.88 15.84
C GLU A 163 0.88 -1.14 17.18
N LYS A 164 0.29 0.05 17.24
CA LYS A 164 0.02 0.72 18.52
C LYS A 164 -0.99 -0.04 19.40
N HIS A 165 -1.86 -0.86 18.78
CA HIS A 165 -2.99 -1.50 19.45
C HIS A 165 -2.95 -3.02 19.37
N PHE A 166 -2.19 -3.57 18.46
CA PHE A 166 -2.07 -5.01 18.20
C PHE A 166 -0.60 -5.44 18.22
N SER A 167 -0.37 -6.73 18.44
CA SER A 167 0.95 -7.31 18.20
C SER A 167 1.29 -7.23 16.71
N PHE A 168 2.58 -7.23 16.37
CA PHE A 168 3.06 -7.25 14.99
C PHE A 168 2.33 -8.27 14.11
N TRP A 169 2.21 -9.51 14.59
CA TRP A 169 1.55 -10.59 13.83
C TRP A 169 0.06 -10.35 13.60
N ALA A 170 -0.63 -9.78 14.59
CA ALA A 170 -2.03 -9.44 14.45
C ALA A 170 -2.23 -8.25 13.50
N ALA A 171 -1.36 -7.24 13.57
CA ALA A 171 -1.37 -6.10 12.66
C ALA A 171 -1.12 -6.56 11.21
N ALA A 172 -0.11 -7.39 10.96
CA ALA A 172 0.21 -7.95 9.65
C ALA A 172 -0.94 -8.80 9.09
N LEU A 173 -1.57 -9.64 9.93
CA LEU A 173 -2.75 -10.41 9.51
C LEU A 173 -3.92 -9.51 9.11
N ILE A 174 -4.25 -8.50 9.93
CA ILE A 174 -5.33 -7.54 9.63
C ILE A 174 -5.03 -6.79 8.34
N GLU A 175 -3.80 -6.32 8.18
CA GLU A 175 -3.37 -5.59 7.00
C GLU A 175 -3.45 -6.45 5.75
N GLY A 176 -2.91 -7.67 5.77
CA GLY A 176 -2.92 -8.59 4.64
C GLY A 176 -4.35 -8.93 4.16
N VAL A 177 -5.30 -9.12 5.11
CA VAL A 177 -6.72 -9.32 4.76
C VAL A 177 -7.31 -8.06 4.13
N ILE A 178 -7.09 -6.89 4.71
CA ILE A 178 -7.61 -5.60 4.18
C ILE A 178 -7.00 -5.31 2.82
N TRP A 179 -5.71 -5.55 2.65
CA TRP A 179 -5.01 -5.37 1.40
C TRP A 179 -5.53 -6.30 0.29
N SER A 180 -5.84 -7.56 0.61
CA SER A 180 -6.47 -8.46 -0.36
C SER A 180 -7.86 -7.99 -0.79
N VAL A 181 -8.67 -7.49 0.16
CA VAL A 181 -10.00 -6.92 -0.14
C VAL A 181 -9.89 -5.67 -1.00
N TRP A 182 -8.86 -4.85 -0.78
CA TRP A 182 -8.62 -3.66 -1.59
C TRP A 182 -8.38 -3.98 -3.09
N HIS A 183 -7.82 -5.15 -3.39
CA HIS A 183 -7.61 -5.62 -4.77
C HIS A 183 -8.85 -6.20 -5.47
N LEU A 184 -9.97 -6.39 -4.76
CA LEU A 184 -11.16 -7.10 -5.30
C LEU A 184 -11.64 -6.61 -6.68
N PRO A 185 -11.71 -5.31 -7.00
CA PRO A 185 -12.19 -4.88 -8.31
C PRO A 185 -11.30 -5.34 -9.47
N LEU A 186 -10.03 -5.69 -9.22
CA LEU A 186 -9.12 -6.16 -10.27
C LEU A 186 -9.60 -7.46 -10.93
N TRP A 187 -10.36 -8.31 -10.22
CA TRP A 187 -10.98 -9.51 -10.80
C TRP A 187 -12.04 -9.21 -11.86
N LEU A 188 -12.56 -7.99 -11.87
CA LEU A 188 -13.57 -7.53 -12.82
C LEU A 188 -12.95 -6.76 -14.00
N ILE A 189 -11.66 -6.45 -13.95
CA ILE A 189 -10.96 -5.72 -15.02
C ILE A 189 -10.34 -6.73 -15.98
N PRO A 190 -10.62 -6.64 -17.28
CA PRO A 190 -10.04 -7.53 -18.29
C PRO A 190 -8.51 -7.46 -18.32
N ASN A 191 -7.87 -8.59 -18.57
CA ASN A 191 -6.41 -8.71 -18.74
C ASN A 191 -5.56 -8.35 -17.51
N THR A 192 -6.15 -8.38 -16.31
CA THR A 192 -5.37 -8.35 -15.06
C THR A 192 -4.91 -9.76 -14.68
N SER A 193 -3.74 -9.86 -14.07
CA SER A 193 -3.24 -11.15 -13.54
C SER A 193 -4.12 -11.70 -12.41
N GLN A 194 -4.77 -10.81 -11.65
CA GLN A 194 -5.67 -11.19 -10.56
C GLN A 194 -6.83 -12.06 -11.03
N GLY A 195 -7.37 -11.81 -12.22
CA GLY A 195 -8.45 -12.62 -12.79
C GLY A 195 -8.10 -14.09 -12.99
N THR A 196 -6.82 -14.48 -12.93
CA THR A 196 -6.36 -15.87 -13.06
C THR A 196 -6.14 -16.56 -11.70
N TYR A 197 -6.19 -15.82 -10.59
CA TYR A 197 -5.97 -16.35 -9.24
C TYR A 197 -7.29 -16.61 -8.52
N ASP A 198 -7.31 -17.67 -7.69
CA ASP A 198 -8.34 -17.83 -6.67
C ASP A 198 -8.17 -16.74 -5.59
N PHE A 199 -9.27 -16.10 -5.18
CA PHE A 199 -9.22 -15.01 -4.21
C PHE A 199 -8.71 -15.46 -2.84
N THR A 200 -9.03 -16.69 -2.41
CA THR A 200 -8.54 -17.23 -1.14
C THR A 200 -7.02 -17.42 -1.16
N ALA A 201 -6.50 -17.99 -2.26
CA ALA A 201 -5.07 -18.13 -2.45
C ALA A 201 -4.36 -16.77 -2.49
N PHE A 202 -4.94 -15.78 -3.15
CA PHE A 202 -4.43 -14.41 -3.18
C PHE A 202 -4.46 -13.76 -1.79
N THR A 203 -5.52 -13.98 -1.00
CA THR A 203 -5.60 -13.48 0.38
C THR A 203 -4.51 -14.08 1.26
N LEU A 204 -4.27 -15.39 1.16
CA LEU A 204 -3.18 -16.05 1.87
C LEU A 204 -1.81 -15.49 1.44
N TYR A 205 -1.62 -15.23 0.16
CA TYR A 205 -0.41 -14.57 -0.33
C TYR A 205 -0.25 -13.17 0.28
N CYS A 206 -1.29 -12.32 0.27
CA CYS A 206 -1.25 -10.99 0.89
C CYS A 206 -0.90 -11.04 2.38
N ILE A 207 -1.44 -12.02 3.13
CA ILE A 207 -1.12 -12.22 4.55
C ILE A 207 0.35 -12.61 4.76
N THR A 208 0.94 -13.37 3.84
CA THR A 208 2.33 -13.83 3.98
C THR A 208 3.38 -12.77 3.65
N ILE A 209 3.00 -11.75 2.86
CA ILE A 209 3.88 -10.64 2.48
C ILE A 209 3.52 -9.32 3.17
N GLY A 210 2.36 -9.27 3.85
CA GLY A 210 1.85 -8.17 4.67
C GLY A 210 2.44 -8.16 6.07
#